data_d05b2cdf880c5aa5ed90e03e20979127
#
_entry.id   d05b2cdf880c5aa5ed90e03e20979127
#
_cell.length_a   1.000
_cell.length_b   1.000
_cell.length_c   1.000
_cell.angle_alpha   90.00
_cell.angle_beta   90.00
_cell.angle_gamma   90.00
#
_symmetry.space_group_name_H-M   'P 1'
#
loop_
_entity.id
_entity.type
_entity.pdbx_description
1 polymer ?
#
loop_
_entity_poly.entity_id
_entity_poly.type
_entity_poly.pdbx_seq_one_letter_code
_entity_poly.pdbx_strand_id
1 'polypeptide(L)'
;MQRVAVVVAAARLTETVREVGAAGVVDFDDLLSAKRSAGNSTGEEADRMAGEAVHRGSAAALAGWCPDRLVPALSARLAGLGASVVRLPVPLGLDPPTLLPQRGSASASFRPLVSTYGTVPYPNVDPTLLAGLAYAVMFGMMFGDAGHGLLLALGALVLRTGRPRLLARWRSMWVFVGAAGLASAGFGLLYGEFFGPTGLVPVWWLAPLQEPVTLLAAGIGVGAVLLAAAYAAAIVNRWREGGAQLAVYASSGIAGATVFLGIGGLAGGLYLRAAAIAWAGAAVIAVGLLLAGAGFKVAAGPGAAGYAQAAIQVVDVLVRIATNLISFARLAAFGLVHAALGELVWKGTTGLAGLGGLLATVGAAVLFLAGNALSFAVESVIAAIQALRLTFYELFSRIFETQGRPYRPWQLPGAPLVEPASPLPAGPAPRAADIRRPRPRTGRHRTEK
;
A
#
# COMPACT_ATOMS: atom_id res chain seq x y z
N MET A 1 -13.17 -9.84 8.78
CA MET A 1 -13.98 -9.04 9.72
C MET A 1 -15.39 -9.58 9.71
N GLN A 2 -16.02 -9.66 10.88
CA GLN A 2 -17.41 -10.09 11.05
C GLN A 2 -18.18 -8.92 11.67
N ARG A 3 -19.36 -8.61 11.11
CA ARG A 3 -20.27 -7.65 11.74
C ARG A 3 -20.99 -8.37 12.89
N VAL A 4 -21.00 -7.76 14.06
CA VAL A 4 -21.57 -8.34 15.28
C VAL A 4 -22.49 -7.34 15.97
N ALA A 5 -23.52 -7.84 16.63
CA ALA A 5 -24.29 -7.08 17.61
C ALA A 5 -24.00 -7.63 19.00
N VAL A 6 -23.65 -6.75 19.92
CA VAL A 6 -23.59 -7.06 21.35
C VAL A 6 -24.97 -6.74 21.93
N VAL A 7 -25.70 -7.77 22.36
CA VAL A 7 -27.07 -7.68 22.88
C VAL A 7 -27.04 -7.97 24.37
N VAL A 8 -27.62 -7.09 25.15
CA VAL A 8 -27.65 -7.21 26.62
C VAL A 8 -28.92 -6.57 27.20
N ALA A 9 -29.29 -6.94 28.45
CA ALA A 9 -30.33 -6.24 29.17
C ALA A 9 -29.95 -4.75 29.39
N ALA A 10 -30.89 -3.83 29.17
CA ALA A 10 -30.63 -2.40 29.26
C ALA A 10 -29.99 -1.97 30.60
N ALA A 11 -30.35 -2.62 31.71
CA ALA A 11 -29.79 -2.37 33.04
C ALA A 11 -28.27 -2.69 33.16
N ARG A 12 -27.75 -3.56 32.30
CA ARG A 12 -26.32 -3.95 32.31
C ARG A 12 -25.52 -3.39 31.14
N LEU A 13 -26.11 -2.48 30.36
CA LEU A 13 -25.53 -1.95 29.12
C LEU A 13 -24.19 -1.27 29.37
N THR A 14 -24.13 -0.31 30.30
CA THR A 14 -22.89 0.43 30.61
C THR A 14 -21.76 -0.49 31.07
N GLU A 15 -22.06 -1.50 31.88
CA GLU A 15 -21.08 -2.48 32.34
C GLU A 15 -20.55 -3.32 31.18
N THR A 16 -21.46 -3.76 30.29
CA THR A 16 -21.09 -4.50 29.07
C THR A 16 -20.23 -3.66 28.13
N VAL A 17 -20.59 -2.39 27.93
CA VAL A 17 -19.81 -1.46 27.10
C VAL A 17 -18.41 -1.28 27.67
N ARG A 18 -18.26 -1.13 29.00
CA ARG A 18 -16.93 -1.07 29.64
C ARG A 18 -16.11 -2.32 29.41
N GLU A 19 -16.72 -3.50 29.49
CA GLU A 19 -16.04 -4.78 29.26
C GLU A 19 -15.62 -4.95 27.77
N VAL A 20 -16.45 -4.50 26.83
CA VAL A 20 -16.08 -4.43 25.39
C VAL A 20 -14.93 -3.47 25.17
N GLY A 21 -14.93 -2.30 25.83
CA GLY A 21 -13.84 -1.35 25.77
C GLY A 21 -12.53 -1.84 26.40
N ALA A 22 -12.64 -2.60 27.50
CA ALA A 22 -11.50 -3.28 28.11
C ALA A 22 -10.97 -4.44 27.24
N ALA A 23 -11.84 -5.08 26.45
CA ALA A 23 -11.43 -6.08 25.46
C ALA A 23 -10.75 -5.42 24.23
N GLY A 24 -11.14 -4.20 23.84
CA GLY A 24 -10.52 -3.44 22.75
C GLY A 24 -10.56 -4.12 21.39
N VAL A 25 -11.63 -4.89 21.10
CA VAL A 25 -11.72 -5.72 19.87
C VAL A 25 -12.93 -5.43 19.00
N VAL A 26 -13.76 -4.45 19.35
CA VAL A 26 -14.94 -4.06 18.56
C VAL A 26 -14.79 -2.63 18.06
N ASP A 27 -14.90 -2.44 16.76
CA ASP A 27 -15.04 -1.14 16.11
C ASP A 27 -16.52 -0.93 15.84
N PHE A 28 -17.14 0.00 16.59
CA PHE A 28 -18.55 0.27 16.45
C PHE A 28 -18.87 1.01 15.15
N ASP A 29 -20.09 0.77 14.60
CA ASP A 29 -20.53 1.39 13.34
C ASP A 29 -20.55 2.92 13.41
N ASP A 30 -20.35 3.60 12.26
CA ASP A 30 -20.12 5.05 12.14
C ASP A 30 -21.25 5.98 12.65
N LEU A 31 -22.42 5.45 12.98
CA LEU A 31 -23.45 6.22 13.69
C LEU A 31 -22.90 6.85 14.99
N LEU A 32 -21.80 6.31 15.49
CA LEU A 32 -21.12 6.62 16.73
C LEU A 32 -19.80 7.38 16.55
N SER A 33 -19.22 7.43 15.33
CA SER A 33 -17.89 7.98 15.07
C SER A 33 -17.85 9.51 14.92
N ALA A 34 -18.96 10.14 14.56
CA ALA A 34 -19.04 11.57 14.30
C ALA A 34 -18.82 12.47 15.54
N LYS A 35 -18.81 11.89 16.75
CA LYS A 35 -18.67 12.62 18.02
C LYS A 35 -17.52 12.15 18.90
N ARG A 36 -16.41 11.66 18.34
CA ARG A 36 -15.19 11.42 19.13
C ARG A 36 -14.54 12.74 19.53
N SER A 37 -15.20 13.47 20.43
CA SER A 37 -14.60 14.60 21.15
C SER A 37 -13.90 14.05 22.38
N ALA A 38 -12.67 14.48 22.62
CA ALA A 38 -11.88 14.10 23.77
C ALA A 38 -12.61 14.35 25.10
N GLY A 39 -13.30 13.35 25.61
CA GLY A 39 -13.93 13.34 26.92
C GLY A 39 -12.91 12.88 27.98
N ASN A 40 -12.80 13.63 29.06
CA ASN A 40 -11.76 13.49 30.07
C ASN A 40 -11.99 12.37 31.11
N SER A 41 -13.06 11.56 31.06
CA SER A 41 -13.29 10.49 32.02
C SER A 41 -13.78 9.20 31.38
N THR A 42 -13.21 8.08 31.82
CA THR A 42 -13.50 6.71 31.39
C THR A 42 -14.98 6.29 31.57
N GLY A 43 -15.65 6.92 32.55
CA GLY A 43 -17.07 6.64 32.85
C GLY A 43 -18.02 7.31 31.88
N GLU A 44 -17.81 8.59 31.60
CA GLU A 44 -18.66 9.39 30.72
C GLU A 44 -18.67 8.90 29.28
N GLU A 45 -17.53 8.34 28.82
CA GLU A 45 -17.41 7.80 27.47
C GLU A 45 -18.17 6.48 27.29
N ALA A 46 -18.15 5.60 28.32
CA ALA A 46 -18.94 4.38 28.31
C ALA A 46 -20.46 4.66 28.44
N ASP A 47 -20.85 5.64 29.24
CA ASP A 47 -22.24 6.06 29.40
C ASP A 47 -22.79 6.74 28.11
N ARG A 48 -21.95 7.52 27.43
CA ARG A 48 -22.30 8.10 26.12
C ARG A 48 -22.50 7.02 25.06
N MET A 49 -21.61 6.03 24.99
CA MET A 49 -21.75 4.86 24.09
C MET A 49 -23.00 4.04 24.43
N ALA A 50 -23.35 3.89 25.71
CA ALA A 50 -24.57 3.24 26.13
C ALA A 50 -25.83 4.02 25.70
N GLY A 51 -25.76 5.36 25.70
CA GLY A 51 -26.87 6.21 25.24
C GLY A 51 -27.19 6.13 23.75
N GLU A 52 -26.23 5.64 22.94
CA GLU A 52 -26.39 5.45 21.49
C GLU A 52 -26.85 4.03 21.11
N ALA A 53 -27.03 3.13 22.08
CA ALA A 53 -27.53 1.80 21.83
C ALA A 53 -28.98 1.78 21.32
N VAL A 54 -29.26 0.87 20.41
CA VAL A 54 -30.64 0.62 19.97
C VAL A 54 -31.38 -0.16 21.06
N HIS A 55 -32.43 0.44 21.61
CA HIS A 55 -33.26 -0.14 22.65
C HIS A 55 -34.53 -0.78 22.08
N ARG A 56 -34.83 -1.99 22.52
CA ARG A 56 -36.11 -2.68 22.22
C ARG A 56 -36.62 -3.37 23.46
N GLY A 57 -37.60 -2.74 24.12
CA GLY A 57 -38.09 -3.21 25.41
C GLY A 57 -37.01 -3.16 26.49
N SER A 58 -36.76 -4.26 27.16
CA SER A 58 -35.71 -4.40 28.19
C SER A 58 -34.32 -4.74 27.63
N ALA A 59 -34.18 -4.94 26.32
CA ALA A 59 -32.93 -5.27 25.67
C ALA A 59 -32.34 -4.04 24.96
N ALA A 60 -31.02 -3.95 25.01
CA ALA A 60 -30.22 -2.97 24.24
C ALA A 60 -29.20 -3.69 23.37
N ALA A 61 -28.90 -3.12 22.21
CA ALA A 61 -27.95 -3.66 21.26
C ALA A 61 -27.02 -2.61 20.69
N LEU A 62 -25.76 -2.94 20.54
CA LEU A 62 -24.74 -2.15 19.86
C LEU A 62 -24.15 -2.95 18.69
N ALA A 63 -24.16 -2.40 17.49
CA ALA A 63 -23.59 -3.02 16.32
C ALA A 63 -22.17 -2.52 16.05
N GLY A 64 -21.30 -3.42 15.58
CA GLY A 64 -19.92 -3.07 15.25
C GLY A 64 -19.21 -4.19 14.51
N TRP A 65 -17.91 -4.01 14.29
CA TRP A 65 -17.06 -4.93 13.56
C TRP A 65 -16.02 -5.55 14.48
N CYS A 66 -15.88 -6.86 14.42
CA CYS A 66 -14.92 -7.62 15.20
C CYS A 66 -14.15 -8.57 14.26
N PRO A 67 -12.84 -8.79 14.44
CA PRO A 67 -12.12 -9.85 13.73
C PRO A 67 -12.79 -11.21 14.02
N ASP A 68 -13.12 -11.97 12.96
CA ASP A 68 -13.89 -13.22 13.07
C ASP A 68 -13.30 -14.19 14.09
N ARG A 69 -11.97 -14.30 14.14
CA ARG A 69 -11.24 -15.15 15.10
C ARG A 69 -11.37 -14.73 16.57
N LEU A 70 -11.71 -13.47 16.85
CA LEU A 70 -11.86 -12.93 18.21
C LEU A 70 -13.32 -12.98 18.70
N VAL A 71 -14.28 -13.23 17.82
CA VAL A 71 -15.71 -13.33 18.17
C VAL A 71 -15.98 -14.37 19.25
N PRO A 72 -15.43 -15.62 19.20
CA PRO A 72 -15.66 -16.59 20.26
C PRO A 72 -15.11 -16.15 21.62
N ALA A 73 -13.94 -15.54 21.66
CA ALA A 73 -13.33 -15.06 22.90
C ALA A 73 -14.12 -13.89 23.50
N LEU A 74 -14.59 -12.97 22.66
CA LEU A 74 -15.46 -11.86 23.07
C LEU A 74 -16.79 -12.41 23.64
N SER A 75 -17.41 -13.38 22.96
CA SER A 75 -18.65 -14.01 23.43
C SER A 75 -18.48 -14.67 24.78
N ALA A 76 -17.39 -15.42 24.99
CA ALA A 76 -17.09 -16.07 26.27
C ALA A 76 -16.90 -15.06 27.41
N ARG A 77 -16.22 -13.94 27.13
CA ARG A 77 -15.95 -12.86 28.08
C ARG A 77 -17.24 -12.16 28.50
N LEU A 78 -18.15 -11.90 27.57
CA LEU A 78 -19.40 -11.19 27.83
C LEU A 78 -20.52 -12.09 28.40
N ALA A 79 -20.37 -13.39 28.30
CA ALA A 79 -21.36 -14.35 28.84
C ALA A 79 -21.61 -14.18 30.35
N GLY A 80 -20.57 -13.85 31.13
CA GLY A 80 -20.67 -13.57 32.56
C GLY A 80 -21.56 -12.37 32.92
N LEU A 81 -21.74 -11.43 31.97
CA LEU A 81 -22.62 -10.28 32.12
C LEU A 81 -24.05 -10.53 31.59
N GLY A 82 -24.33 -11.74 31.11
CA GLY A 82 -25.59 -12.05 30.45
C GLY A 82 -25.74 -11.39 29.06
N ALA A 83 -24.65 -10.93 28.47
CA ALA A 83 -24.64 -10.38 27.13
C ALA A 83 -24.34 -11.49 26.11
N SER A 84 -24.94 -11.36 24.92
CA SER A 84 -24.72 -12.25 23.78
C SER A 84 -24.15 -11.51 22.60
N VAL A 85 -23.21 -12.15 21.87
CA VAL A 85 -22.65 -11.65 20.64
C VAL A 85 -23.32 -12.36 19.48
N VAL A 86 -24.10 -11.62 18.71
CA VAL A 86 -24.87 -12.12 17.55
C VAL A 86 -24.16 -11.70 16.27
N ARG A 87 -23.92 -12.65 15.36
CA ARG A 87 -23.37 -12.35 14.03
C ARG A 87 -24.46 -11.73 13.17
N LEU A 88 -24.15 -10.58 12.59
CA LEU A 88 -25.04 -9.88 11.67
C LEU A 88 -24.61 -10.10 10.21
N PRO A 89 -25.56 -10.13 9.26
CA PRO A 89 -25.23 -10.05 7.85
C PRO A 89 -24.63 -8.67 7.52
N VAL A 90 -23.75 -8.65 6.54
CA VAL A 90 -23.15 -7.41 6.02
C VAL A 90 -24.14 -6.77 5.06
N PRO A 91 -24.63 -5.54 5.29
CA PRO A 91 -25.50 -4.85 4.34
C PRO A 91 -24.76 -4.57 3.03
N LEU A 92 -25.48 -4.59 1.93
CA LEU A 92 -24.95 -4.19 0.63
C LEU A 92 -24.49 -2.73 0.68
N GLY A 93 -23.27 -2.47 0.20
CA GLY A 93 -22.68 -1.11 0.17
C GLY A 93 -22.00 -0.66 1.46
N LEU A 94 -21.89 -1.53 2.48
CA LEU A 94 -21.14 -1.23 3.70
C LEU A 94 -19.87 -2.09 3.75
N ASP A 95 -18.72 -1.48 3.49
CA ASP A 95 -17.45 -2.19 3.54
C ASP A 95 -16.96 -2.38 4.98
N PRO A 96 -16.46 -3.58 5.34
CA PRO A 96 -15.83 -3.82 6.62
C PRO A 96 -14.61 -2.94 6.83
N PRO A 97 -14.31 -2.50 8.07
CA PRO A 97 -13.06 -1.80 8.35
C PRO A 97 -11.86 -2.70 8.09
N THR A 98 -10.79 -2.11 7.54
CA THR A 98 -9.61 -2.86 7.14
C THR A 98 -8.63 -2.98 8.30
N LEU A 99 -8.31 -4.22 8.64
CA LEU A 99 -7.21 -4.59 9.52
C LEU A 99 -6.11 -5.22 8.67
N LEU A 100 -5.02 -4.48 8.43
CA LEU A 100 -3.86 -5.02 7.72
C LEU A 100 -3.06 -5.92 8.66
N PRO A 101 -2.93 -7.22 8.37
CA PRO A 101 -2.17 -8.13 9.20
C PRO A 101 -0.68 -7.77 9.18
N GLN A 102 -0.02 -7.82 10.35
CA GLN A 102 1.43 -7.65 10.43
C GLN A 102 2.12 -8.95 9.99
N ARG A 103 2.55 -9.01 8.74
CA ARG A 103 3.26 -10.15 8.16
C ARG A 103 4.77 -9.89 8.10
N GLY A 104 5.44 -9.97 9.26
CA GLY A 104 6.90 -9.85 9.35
C GLY A 104 7.45 -8.42 9.31
N SER A 105 8.77 -8.29 9.49
CA SER A 105 9.49 -7.02 9.60
C SER A 105 9.45 -6.17 8.31
N ALA A 106 9.45 -6.80 7.15
CA ALA A 106 9.37 -6.10 5.87
C ALA A 106 8.02 -5.38 5.70
N SER A 107 6.91 -6.08 5.91
CA SER A 107 5.58 -5.46 5.86
C SER A 107 5.43 -4.34 6.88
N ALA A 108 5.95 -4.52 8.10
CA ALA A 108 5.93 -3.48 9.13
C ALA A 108 6.74 -2.23 8.73
N SER A 109 7.89 -2.41 8.07
CA SER A 109 8.74 -1.30 7.61
C SER A 109 8.15 -0.51 6.44
N PHE A 110 7.44 -1.16 5.52
CA PHE A 110 6.83 -0.50 4.36
C PHE A 110 5.43 0.04 4.63
N ARG A 111 4.78 -0.37 5.72
CA ARG A 111 3.42 0.09 6.08
C ARG A 111 3.27 1.61 6.17
N PRO A 112 4.21 2.39 6.75
CA PRO A 112 4.09 3.85 6.75
C PRO A 112 3.91 4.45 5.36
N LEU A 113 4.55 3.86 4.32
CA LEU A 113 4.40 4.29 2.94
C LEU A 113 2.94 4.19 2.47
N VAL A 114 2.27 3.07 2.75
CA VAL A 114 0.86 2.86 2.35
C VAL A 114 -0.09 3.66 3.21
N SER A 115 0.11 3.67 4.55
CA SER A 115 -0.78 4.37 5.47
C SER A 115 -0.75 5.90 5.34
N THR A 116 0.34 6.47 4.80
CA THR A 116 0.44 7.89 4.49
C THR A 116 -0.43 8.26 3.28
N TYR A 117 -0.57 7.36 2.31
CA TYR A 117 -1.45 7.57 1.16
C TYR A 117 -2.94 7.42 1.52
N GLY A 118 -3.28 6.40 2.30
CA GLY A 118 -4.65 6.13 2.72
C GLY A 118 -4.84 4.72 3.30
N THR A 119 -6.08 4.39 3.60
CA THR A 119 -6.44 3.04 4.06
C THR A 119 -6.84 2.18 2.88
N VAL A 120 -6.24 0.99 2.77
CA VAL A 120 -6.59 -0.01 1.75
C VAL A 120 -8.04 -0.46 1.95
N PRO A 121 -8.91 -0.49 0.91
CA PRO A 121 -10.24 -1.08 1.01
C PRO A 121 -10.19 -2.55 1.42
N TYR A 122 -11.17 -3.01 2.19
CA TYR A 122 -11.18 -4.37 2.76
C TYR A 122 -11.03 -5.51 1.74
N PRO A 123 -11.71 -5.48 0.55
CA PRO A 123 -11.60 -6.55 -0.43
C PRO A 123 -10.27 -6.55 -1.19
N ASN A 124 -9.48 -5.48 -1.12
CA ASN A 124 -8.31 -5.27 -1.97
C ASN A 124 -7.08 -6.04 -1.48
N VAL A 125 -6.18 -6.30 -2.44
CA VAL A 125 -4.87 -6.90 -2.15
C VAL A 125 -4.01 -5.90 -1.40
N ASP A 126 -3.28 -6.37 -0.38
CA ASP A 126 -2.31 -5.55 0.35
C ASP A 126 -1.13 -5.17 -0.56
N PRO A 127 -0.96 -3.90 -0.96
CA PRO A 127 0.09 -3.46 -1.87
C PRO A 127 1.41 -3.17 -1.16
N THR A 128 1.51 -3.39 0.15
CA THR A 128 2.64 -2.93 0.98
C THR A 128 3.99 -3.41 0.45
N LEU A 129 4.10 -4.69 0.09
CA LEU A 129 5.36 -5.23 -0.43
C LEU A 129 5.65 -4.75 -1.86
N LEU A 130 4.62 -4.68 -2.72
CA LEU A 130 4.76 -4.18 -4.09
C LEU A 130 5.21 -2.71 -4.07
N ALA A 131 4.59 -1.89 -3.24
CA ALA A 131 4.93 -0.48 -3.08
C ALA A 131 6.34 -0.29 -2.53
N GLY A 132 6.73 -1.11 -1.53
CA GLY A 132 8.07 -1.07 -0.95
C GLY A 132 9.16 -1.46 -1.95
N LEU A 133 8.93 -2.50 -2.74
CA LEU A 133 9.84 -2.93 -3.81
C LEU A 133 9.92 -1.87 -4.91
N ALA A 134 8.79 -1.37 -5.38
CA ALA A 134 8.74 -0.32 -6.39
C ALA A 134 9.49 0.93 -5.93
N TYR A 135 9.26 1.37 -4.70
CA TYR A 135 9.99 2.50 -4.12
C TYR A 135 11.50 2.24 -4.09
N ALA A 136 11.95 1.07 -3.62
CA ALA A 136 13.37 0.74 -3.54
C ALA A 136 14.04 0.73 -4.93
N VAL A 137 13.39 0.16 -5.94
CA VAL A 137 13.89 0.13 -7.32
C VAL A 137 13.98 1.55 -7.90
N MET A 138 12.92 2.36 -7.74
CA MET A 138 12.91 3.75 -8.23
C MET A 138 13.96 4.60 -7.53
N PHE A 139 14.09 4.48 -6.21
CA PHE A 139 15.12 5.17 -5.44
C PHE A 139 16.51 4.76 -5.91
N GLY A 140 16.77 3.45 -6.02
CA GLY A 140 18.07 2.92 -6.43
C GLY A 140 18.49 3.37 -7.83
N MET A 141 17.54 3.44 -8.77
CA MET A 141 17.82 3.91 -10.13
C MET A 141 18.15 5.40 -10.20
N MET A 142 17.53 6.23 -9.34
CA MET A 142 17.79 7.67 -9.25
C MET A 142 19.07 7.99 -8.48
N PHE A 143 19.38 7.18 -7.47
CA PHE A 143 20.54 7.36 -6.57
C PHE A 143 21.51 6.19 -6.72
N GLY A 144 21.90 5.91 -7.98
CA GLY A 144 22.64 4.73 -8.38
C GLY A 144 24.15 4.85 -8.16
N ASP A 145 24.61 4.79 -6.91
CA ASP A 145 26.02 4.76 -6.53
C ASP A 145 26.28 3.65 -5.49
N ALA A 146 27.26 2.79 -5.74
CA ALA A 146 27.54 1.64 -4.91
C ALA A 146 28.10 2.04 -3.54
N GLY A 147 28.92 3.09 -3.45
CA GLY A 147 29.47 3.60 -2.19
C GLY A 147 28.40 4.21 -1.30
N HIS A 148 27.59 5.10 -1.86
CA HIS A 148 26.48 5.74 -1.16
C HIS A 148 25.40 4.71 -0.78
N GLY A 149 25.08 3.75 -1.65
CA GLY A 149 24.14 2.66 -1.37
C GLY A 149 24.58 1.77 -0.21
N LEU A 150 25.88 1.44 -0.14
CA LEU A 150 26.46 0.71 0.98
C LEU A 150 26.39 1.50 2.28
N LEU A 151 26.61 2.82 2.26
CA LEU A 151 26.44 3.68 3.44
C LEU A 151 25.00 3.63 3.97
N LEU A 152 24.00 3.67 3.08
CA LEU A 152 22.60 3.53 3.46
C LEU A 152 22.30 2.14 4.04
N ALA A 153 22.85 1.08 3.45
CA ALA A 153 22.66 -0.28 3.93
C ALA A 153 23.31 -0.49 5.32
N LEU A 154 24.50 0.08 5.54
CA LEU A 154 25.15 0.08 6.85
C LEU A 154 24.33 0.91 7.87
N GLY A 155 23.81 2.07 7.47
CA GLY A 155 22.88 2.86 8.28
C GLY A 155 21.64 2.06 8.69
N ALA A 156 21.09 1.26 7.77
CA ALA A 156 19.97 0.37 8.09
C ALA A 156 20.33 -0.71 9.12
N LEU A 157 21.54 -1.27 9.06
CA LEU A 157 22.02 -2.21 10.08
C LEU A 157 22.17 -1.53 11.46
N VAL A 158 22.62 -0.28 11.49
CA VAL A 158 22.65 0.51 12.75
C VAL A 158 21.23 0.75 13.26
N LEU A 159 20.28 1.11 12.40
CA LEU A 159 18.87 1.27 12.76
C LEU A 159 18.27 -0.03 13.34
N ARG A 160 18.63 -1.18 12.78
CA ARG A 160 18.19 -2.50 13.28
C ARG A 160 18.60 -2.73 14.73
N THR A 161 19.81 -2.30 15.14
CA THR A 161 20.29 -2.46 16.52
C THR A 161 19.54 -1.57 17.53
N GLY A 162 18.92 -0.48 17.06
CA GLY A 162 18.29 0.52 17.91
C GLY A 162 19.27 1.35 18.76
N ARG A 163 20.55 1.30 18.44
CA ARG A 163 21.61 2.11 19.05
C ARG A 163 22.11 3.14 18.03
N PRO A 164 22.26 4.42 18.38
CA PRO A 164 21.98 5.13 19.63
C PRO A 164 20.46 5.33 19.90
N ARG A 165 20.09 5.65 21.16
CA ARG A 165 18.68 5.83 21.59
C ARG A 165 17.89 6.83 20.73
N LEU A 166 18.56 7.83 20.17
CA LEU A 166 17.94 8.80 19.25
C LEU A 166 17.32 8.13 18.02
N LEU A 167 17.90 7.04 17.52
CA LEU A 167 17.44 6.33 16.33
C LEU A 167 16.44 5.21 16.66
N ALA A 168 16.20 4.90 17.93
CA ALA A 168 15.36 3.79 18.36
C ALA A 168 13.91 3.90 17.82
N ARG A 169 13.38 5.14 17.69
CA ARG A 169 12.06 5.40 17.11
C ARG A 169 11.95 5.02 15.63
N TRP A 170 13.07 5.00 14.89
CA TRP A 170 13.15 4.68 13.47
C TRP A 170 13.50 3.21 13.22
N ARG A 171 13.65 2.42 14.29
CA ARG A 171 14.03 1.01 14.19
C ARG A 171 13.11 0.20 13.26
N SER A 172 11.81 0.49 13.22
CA SER A 172 10.86 -0.20 12.34
C SER A 172 11.16 0.01 10.85
N MET A 173 11.88 1.07 10.47
CA MET A 173 12.17 1.43 9.08
C MET A 173 13.47 0.80 8.54
N TRP A 174 14.16 -0.05 9.32
CA TRP A 174 15.46 -0.61 8.91
C TRP A 174 15.41 -1.38 7.58
N VAL A 175 14.32 -2.16 7.33
CA VAL A 175 14.15 -2.90 6.07
C VAL A 175 13.91 -1.94 4.90
N PHE A 176 13.15 -0.87 5.12
CA PHE A 176 12.88 0.15 4.12
C PHE A 176 14.16 0.85 3.67
N VAL A 177 14.96 1.35 4.62
CA VAL A 177 16.25 2.00 4.34
C VAL A 177 17.24 1.02 3.75
N GLY A 178 17.27 -0.23 4.26
CA GLY A 178 18.15 -1.27 3.75
C GLY A 178 17.84 -1.67 2.32
N ALA A 179 16.56 -1.80 1.97
CA ALA A 179 16.13 -2.12 0.60
C ALA A 179 16.51 -0.99 -0.38
N ALA A 180 16.30 0.27 0.02
CA ALA A 180 16.70 1.43 -0.77
C ALA A 180 18.24 1.47 -0.97
N GLY A 181 19.00 1.24 0.10
CA GLY A 181 20.47 1.19 0.04
C GLY A 181 21.01 0.04 -0.82
N LEU A 182 20.44 -1.16 -0.70
CA LEU A 182 20.81 -2.29 -1.54
C LEU A 182 20.45 -2.08 -3.02
N ALA A 183 19.30 -1.50 -3.30
CA ALA A 183 18.92 -1.14 -4.68
C ALA A 183 19.87 -0.08 -5.25
N SER A 184 20.20 0.97 -4.48
CA SER A 184 21.18 1.98 -4.86
C SER A 184 22.55 1.37 -5.14
N ALA A 185 23.03 0.50 -4.26
CA ALA A 185 24.30 -0.20 -4.47
C ALA A 185 24.24 -1.08 -5.73
N GLY A 186 23.15 -1.80 -5.97
CA GLY A 186 22.96 -2.61 -7.16
C GLY A 186 23.00 -1.80 -8.46
N PHE A 187 22.25 -0.69 -8.53
CA PHE A 187 22.29 0.20 -9.69
C PHE A 187 23.66 0.88 -9.84
N GLY A 188 24.32 1.25 -8.73
CA GLY A 188 25.67 1.82 -8.75
C GLY A 188 26.69 0.84 -9.35
N LEU A 189 26.60 -0.46 -9.04
CA LEU A 189 27.41 -1.51 -9.70
C LEU A 189 27.09 -1.60 -11.20
N LEU A 190 25.82 -1.52 -11.58
CA LEU A 190 25.40 -1.55 -12.99
C LEU A 190 25.92 -0.34 -13.77
N TYR A 191 25.95 0.85 -13.14
CA TYR A 191 26.41 2.09 -13.74
C TYR A 191 27.96 2.27 -13.67
N GLY A 192 28.65 1.46 -12.86
CA GLY A 192 30.09 1.60 -12.63
C GLY A 192 30.44 2.76 -11.72
N GLU A 193 29.52 3.19 -10.84
CA GLU A 193 29.71 4.31 -9.92
C GLU A 193 29.97 3.83 -8.49
N PHE A 194 31.06 4.32 -7.91
CA PHE A 194 31.45 4.09 -6.52
C PHE A 194 32.02 5.38 -5.93
N PHE A 195 31.19 6.15 -5.21
CA PHE A 195 31.46 7.54 -4.84
C PHE A 195 31.79 8.42 -6.06
N GLY A 196 30.96 8.26 -7.12
CA GLY A 196 31.20 8.81 -8.44
C GLY A 196 32.01 7.91 -9.38
N PRO A 197 32.42 8.39 -10.56
CA PRO A 197 33.11 7.61 -11.58
C PRO A 197 34.60 7.41 -11.27
N THR A 198 34.90 6.82 -10.12
CA THR A 198 36.28 6.59 -9.64
C THR A 198 37.06 5.53 -10.41
N GLY A 199 36.37 4.74 -11.26
CA GLY A 199 36.97 3.63 -12.01
C GLY A 199 37.27 2.38 -11.18
N LEU A 200 36.87 2.35 -9.91
CA LEU A 200 37.03 1.16 -9.03
C LEU A 200 36.13 0.00 -9.45
N VAL A 201 34.96 0.32 -10.03
CA VAL A 201 33.96 -0.65 -10.49
C VAL A 201 33.81 -0.51 -12.00
N PRO A 202 33.89 -1.61 -12.78
CA PRO A 202 33.62 -1.55 -14.22
C PRO A 202 32.14 -1.29 -14.47
N VAL A 203 31.82 -0.60 -15.58
CA VAL A 203 30.44 -0.44 -16.02
C VAL A 203 29.91 -1.77 -16.54
N TRP A 204 28.88 -2.31 -15.87
CA TRP A 204 28.29 -3.60 -16.26
C TRP A 204 27.11 -3.47 -17.20
N TRP A 205 26.43 -2.33 -17.19
CA TRP A 205 25.24 -2.15 -18.02
C TRP A 205 25.33 -0.88 -18.89
N LEU A 206 25.28 0.29 -18.30
CA LEU A 206 25.36 1.56 -19.02
C LEU A 206 26.03 2.64 -18.14
N ALA A 207 26.76 3.55 -18.79
CA ALA A 207 27.29 4.74 -18.14
C ALA A 207 26.28 5.89 -18.31
N PRO A 208 25.67 6.40 -17.22
CA PRO A 208 24.57 7.38 -17.31
C PRO A 208 24.90 8.61 -18.17
N LEU A 209 26.09 9.18 -18.03
CA LEU A 209 26.50 10.38 -18.75
C LEU A 209 26.86 10.14 -20.23
N GLN A 210 27.28 8.91 -20.56
CA GLN A 210 27.65 8.55 -21.94
C GLN A 210 26.44 8.13 -22.76
N GLU A 211 25.43 7.52 -22.11
CA GLU A 211 24.26 6.94 -22.75
C GLU A 211 22.94 7.48 -22.15
N PRO A 212 22.67 8.80 -22.18
CA PRO A 212 21.50 9.39 -21.53
C PRO A 212 20.18 8.92 -22.14
N VAL A 213 20.16 8.62 -23.45
CA VAL A 213 18.97 8.12 -24.16
C VAL A 213 18.64 6.68 -23.73
N THR A 214 19.65 5.84 -23.58
CA THR A 214 19.51 4.46 -23.08
C THR A 214 19.01 4.47 -21.64
N LEU A 215 19.54 5.35 -20.79
CA LEU A 215 19.08 5.54 -19.42
C LEU A 215 17.63 6.00 -19.37
N LEU A 216 17.22 6.93 -20.27
CA LEU A 216 15.83 7.39 -20.37
C LEU A 216 14.90 6.24 -20.77
N ALA A 217 15.27 5.46 -21.78
CA ALA A 217 14.52 4.30 -22.21
C ALA A 217 14.39 3.24 -21.08
N ALA A 218 15.49 3.00 -20.34
CA ALA A 218 15.51 2.13 -19.18
C ALA A 218 14.57 2.62 -18.05
N GLY A 219 14.57 3.93 -17.74
CA GLY A 219 13.70 4.54 -16.76
C GLY A 219 12.22 4.37 -17.09
N ILE A 220 11.87 4.65 -18.34
CA ILE A 220 10.51 4.40 -18.85
C ILE A 220 10.18 2.91 -18.82
N GLY A 221 11.11 2.03 -19.18
CA GLY A 221 10.96 0.57 -19.16
C GLY A 221 10.68 0.04 -17.75
N VAL A 222 11.48 0.48 -16.75
CA VAL A 222 11.25 0.14 -15.33
C VAL A 222 9.86 0.64 -14.90
N GLY A 223 9.50 1.88 -15.25
CA GLY A 223 8.18 2.44 -15.00
C GLY A 223 7.06 1.61 -15.63
N ALA A 224 7.24 1.15 -16.86
CA ALA A 224 6.28 0.29 -17.55
C ALA A 224 6.08 -1.04 -16.82
N VAL A 225 7.15 -1.69 -16.34
CA VAL A 225 7.05 -2.93 -15.55
C VAL A 225 6.31 -2.69 -14.24
N LEU A 226 6.62 -1.61 -13.53
CA LEU A 226 5.94 -1.25 -12.28
C LEU A 226 4.46 -0.93 -12.49
N LEU A 227 4.12 -0.21 -13.57
CA LEU A 227 2.72 0.06 -13.95
C LEU A 227 1.99 -1.22 -14.35
N ALA A 228 2.63 -2.15 -15.07
CA ALA A 228 2.05 -3.45 -15.40
C ALA A 228 1.68 -4.23 -14.13
N ALA A 229 2.59 -4.24 -13.12
CA ALA A 229 2.32 -4.85 -11.82
C ALA A 229 1.16 -4.15 -11.08
N ALA A 230 1.09 -2.81 -11.15
CA ALA A 230 -0.02 -2.05 -10.58
C ALA A 230 -1.36 -2.37 -11.25
N TYR A 231 -1.40 -2.48 -12.59
CA TYR A 231 -2.59 -2.92 -13.32
C TYR A 231 -2.99 -4.34 -12.97
N ALA A 232 -2.04 -5.27 -12.83
CA ALA A 232 -2.34 -6.65 -12.42
C ALA A 232 -3.01 -6.66 -11.03
N ALA A 233 -2.50 -5.90 -10.06
CA ALA A 233 -3.11 -5.75 -8.75
C ALA A 233 -4.49 -5.09 -8.84
N ALA A 234 -4.63 -4.04 -9.66
CA ALA A 234 -5.89 -3.34 -9.88
C ALA A 234 -6.97 -4.25 -10.50
N ILE A 235 -6.64 -5.08 -11.49
CA ILE A 235 -7.57 -6.05 -12.09
C ILE A 235 -8.10 -7.02 -11.03
N VAL A 236 -7.21 -7.55 -10.17
CA VAL A 236 -7.62 -8.43 -9.07
C VAL A 236 -8.54 -7.70 -8.09
N ASN A 237 -8.25 -6.43 -7.78
CA ASN A 237 -9.08 -5.62 -6.90
C ASN A 237 -10.46 -5.38 -7.50
N ARG A 238 -10.53 -4.97 -8.78
CA ARG A 238 -11.82 -4.76 -9.49
C ARG A 238 -12.66 -6.04 -9.55
N TRP A 239 -12.01 -7.19 -9.78
CA TRP A 239 -12.70 -8.48 -9.73
C TRP A 239 -13.33 -8.76 -8.36
N ARG A 240 -12.61 -8.47 -7.29
CA ARG A 240 -13.10 -8.68 -5.92
C ARG A 240 -14.18 -7.70 -5.48
N GLU A 241 -14.16 -6.47 -6.03
CA GLU A 241 -15.12 -5.41 -5.70
C GLU A 241 -16.46 -5.56 -6.44
N GLY A 242 -16.43 -5.87 -7.73
CA GLY A 242 -17.66 -5.88 -8.56
C GLY A 242 -17.69 -6.97 -9.61
N GLY A 243 -16.88 -8.04 -9.46
CA GLY A 243 -16.87 -9.17 -10.37
C GLY A 243 -16.32 -8.86 -11.75
N ALA A 244 -16.66 -9.73 -12.73
CA ALA A 244 -16.12 -9.68 -14.07
C ALA A 244 -16.43 -8.37 -14.83
N GLN A 245 -17.59 -7.77 -14.62
CA GLN A 245 -17.97 -6.54 -15.31
C GLN A 245 -17.04 -5.38 -14.93
N LEU A 246 -16.83 -5.17 -13.62
CA LEU A 246 -15.95 -4.11 -13.15
C LEU A 246 -14.50 -4.38 -13.54
N ALA A 247 -14.04 -5.64 -13.47
CA ALA A 247 -12.69 -6.01 -13.86
C ALA A 247 -12.41 -5.77 -15.36
N VAL A 248 -13.40 -5.96 -16.24
CA VAL A 248 -13.22 -5.82 -17.69
C VAL A 248 -13.31 -4.35 -18.13
N TYR A 249 -14.33 -3.63 -17.67
CA TYR A 249 -14.69 -2.32 -18.24
C TYR A 249 -14.13 -1.12 -17.47
N ALA A 250 -13.62 -1.30 -16.24
CA ALA A 250 -13.02 -0.19 -15.50
C ALA A 250 -11.72 0.30 -16.16
N SER A 251 -11.47 1.61 -16.05
CA SER A 251 -10.24 2.24 -16.54
C SER A 251 -8.97 1.76 -15.83
N SER A 252 -9.09 1.27 -14.61
CA SER A 252 -8.03 0.59 -13.83
C SER A 252 -8.04 -0.93 -14.00
N GLY A 253 -9.00 -1.48 -14.75
CA GLY A 253 -9.16 -2.90 -15.04
C GLY A 253 -8.48 -3.35 -16.35
N ILE A 254 -9.04 -4.41 -16.96
CA ILE A 254 -8.52 -5.00 -18.21
C ILE A 254 -8.54 -3.98 -19.35
N ALA A 255 -9.60 -3.16 -19.48
CA ALA A 255 -9.69 -2.14 -20.53
C ALA A 255 -8.48 -1.17 -20.47
N GLY A 256 -8.16 -0.62 -19.30
CA GLY A 256 -6.99 0.27 -19.13
C GLY A 256 -5.66 -0.46 -19.31
N ALA A 257 -5.53 -1.69 -18.80
CA ALA A 257 -4.34 -2.51 -19.00
C ALA A 257 -4.08 -2.81 -20.49
N THR A 258 -5.14 -3.06 -21.25
CA THR A 258 -5.06 -3.27 -22.70
C THR A 258 -4.58 -2.01 -23.43
N VAL A 259 -5.11 -0.83 -23.10
CA VAL A 259 -4.60 0.45 -23.64
C VAL A 259 -3.13 0.64 -23.30
N PHE A 260 -2.75 0.39 -22.04
CA PHE A 260 -1.35 0.52 -21.59
C PHE A 260 -0.41 -0.42 -22.36
N LEU A 261 -0.75 -1.69 -22.50
CA LEU A 261 0.04 -2.66 -23.26
C LEU A 261 0.11 -2.29 -24.75
N GLY A 262 -0.99 -1.79 -25.31
CA GLY A 262 -1.04 -1.30 -26.67
C GLY A 262 -0.13 -0.10 -26.91
N ILE A 263 -0.06 0.87 -25.98
CA ILE A 263 0.88 2.00 -26.03
C ILE A 263 2.33 1.48 -25.99
N GLY A 264 2.63 0.52 -25.10
CA GLY A 264 3.93 -0.13 -25.05
C GLY A 264 4.30 -0.85 -26.35
N GLY A 265 3.36 -1.59 -26.94
CA GLY A 265 3.52 -2.27 -28.23
C GLY A 265 3.73 -1.29 -29.39
N LEU A 266 2.97 -0.20 -29.45
CA LEU A 266 3.12 0.85 -30.45
C LEU A 266 4.49 1.52 -30.33
N ALA A 267 4.88 1.96 -29.14
CA ALA A 267 6.17 2.60 -28.90
C ALA A 267 7.34 1.65 -29.21
N GLY A 268 7.25 0.39 -28.74
CA GLY A 268 8.25 -0.63 -29.03
C GLY A 268 8.37 -0.96 -30.52
N GLY A 269 7.23 -1.06 -31.22
CA GLY A 269 7.20 -1.29 -32.67
C GLY A 269 7.82 -0.14 -33.47
N LEU A 270 7.57 1.11 -33.05
CA LEU A 270 8.20 2.30 -33.65
C LEU A 270 9.71 2.34 -33.38
N TYR A 271 10.12 2.04 -32.16
CA TYR A 271 11.54 2.00 -31.76
C TYR A 271 12.31 0.91 -32.53
N LEU A 272 11.75 -0.27 -32.64
CA LEU A 272 12.34 -1.42 -33.35
C LEU A 272 12.17 -1.31 -34.89
N ARG A 273 11.49 -0.28 -35.39
CA ARG A 273 11.11 -0.13 -36.81
C ARG A 273 10.35 -1.31 -37.37
N ALA A 274 9.58 -2.00 -36.51
CA ALA A 274 8.77 -3.16 -36.83
C ALA A 274 7.31 -2.76 -37.03
N ALA A 275 6.91 -2.45 -38.25
CA ALA A 275 5.56 -1.96 -38.57
C ALA A 275 4.45 -2.91 -38.10
N ALA A 276 4.66 -4.22 -38.18
CA ALA A 276 3.68 -5.21 -37.73
C ALA A 276 3.39 -5.09 -36.21
N ILE A 277 4.43 -4.88 -35.38
CA ILE A 277 4.29 -4.69 -33.93
C ILE A 277 3.60 -3.35 -33.65
N ALA A 278 3.95 -2.27 -34.39
CA ALA A 278 3.31 -0.97 -34.23
C ALA A 278 1.81 -1.03 -34.56
N TRP A 279 1.43 -1.65 -35.67
CA TRP A 279 0.01 -1.82 -36.04
C TRP A 279 -0.75 -2.73 -35.06
N ALA A 280 -0.13 -3.81 -34.58
CA ALA A 280 -0.70 -4.65 -33.53
C ALA A 280 -0.93 -3.84 -32.25
N GLY A 281 0.05 -3.02 -31.84
CA GLY A 281 -0.09 -2.11 -30.69
C GLY A 281 -1.24 -1.13 -30.87
N ALA A 282 -1.38 -0.50 -32.04
CA ALA A 282 -2.49 0.40 -32.34
C ALA A 282 -3.85 -0.30 -32.28
N ALA A 283 -3.95 -1.53 -32.81
CA ALA A 283 -5.18 -2.33 -32.72
C ALA A 283 -5.53 -2.67 -31.26
N VAL A 284 -4.55 -3.03 -30.45
CA VAL A 284 -4.74 -3.30 -29.00
C VAL A 284 -5.20 -2.04 -28.26
N ILE A 285 -4.66 -0.85 -28.58
CA ILE A 285 -5.16 0.42 -28.04
C ILE A 285 -6.63 0.61 -28.40
N ALA A 286 -7.01 0.42 -29.67
CA ALA A 286 -8.39 0.59 -30.13
C ALA A 286 -9.35 -0.34 -29.38
N VAL A 287 -9.00 -1.62 -29.21
CA VAL A 287 -9.79 -2.58 -28.43
C VAL A 287 -9.95 -2.12 -26.96
N GLY A 288 -8.87 -1.71 -26.30
CA GLY A 288 -8.92 -1.23 -24.92
C GLY A 288 -9.79 0.02 -24.75
N LEU A 289 -9.71 0.98 -25.70
CA LEU A 289 -10.54 2.19 -25.69
C LEU A 289 -12.02 1.87 -25.96
N LEU A 290 -12.33 0.91 -26.81
CA LEU A 290 -13.70 0.46 -27.04
C LEU A 290 -14.28 -0.20 -25.78
N LEU A 291 -13.51 -1.05 -25.10
CA LEU A 291 -13.93 -1.66 -23.82
C LEU A 291 -14.19 -0.60 -22.74
N ALA A 292 -13.26 0.34 -22.57
CA ALA A 292 -13.41 1.44 -21.61
C ALA A 292 -14.62 2.32 -21.95
N GLY A 293 -14.78 2.67 -23.24
CA GLY A 293 -15.89 3.46 -23.75
C GLY A 293 -17.25 2.79 -23.53
N ALA A 294 -17.33 1.47 -23.70
CA ALA A 294 -18.53 0.70 -23.40
C ALA A 294 -18.89 0.80 -21.90
N GLY A 295 -17.90 0.66 -21.00
CA GLY A 295 -18.10 0.83 -19.56
C GLY A 295 -18.57 2.23 -19.19
N PHE A 296 -17.91 3.26 -19.71
CA PHE A 296 -18.28 4.67 -19.46
C PHE A 296 -19.67 5.01 -20.01
N LYS A 297 -20.02 4.47 -21.18
CA LYS A 297 -21.36 4.67 -21.76
C LYS A 297 -22.47 4.09 -20.88
N VAL A 298 -22.25 2.91 -20.33
CA VAL A 298 -23.21 2.29 -19.40
C VAL A 298 -23.36 3.14 -18.14
N ALA A 299 -22.25 3.65 -17.60
CA ALA A 299 -22.24 4.50 -16.40
C ALA A 299 -22.87 5.90 -16.65
N ALA A 300 -22.65 6.49 -17.84
CA ALA A 300 -23.12 7.83 -18.19
C ALA A 300 -24.62 7.88 -18.55
N GLY A 301 -25.27 6.72 -18.77
CA GLY A 301 -26.69 6.65 -19.06
C GLY A 301 -27.06 6.87 -20.53
N PRO A 302 -28.37 6.94 -20.84
CA PRO A 302 -28.88 7.04 -22.21
C PRO A 302 -28.71 8.44 -22.82
N GLY A 303 -28.78 8.53 -24.17
CA GLY A 303 -28.83 9.78 -24.93
C GLY A 303 -27.47 10.31 -25.38
N ALA A 304 -27.49 11.43 -26.14
CA ALA A 304 -26.32 12.06 -26.74
C ALA A 304 -25.32 12.58 -25.70
N ALA A 305 -25.81 13.11 -24.58
CA ALA A 305 -24.99 13.58 -23.46
C ALA A 305 -24.13 12.44 -22.86
N GLY A 306 -24.70 11.23 -22.73
CA GLY A 306 -23.96 10.07 -22.28
C GLY A 306 -22.85 9.64 -23.25
N TYR A 307 -23.04 9.74 -24.56
CA TYR A 307 -21.97 9.49 -25.55
C TYR A 307 -20.87 10.55 -25.46
N ALA A 308 -21.22 11.83 -25.34
CA ALA A 308 -20.23 12.91 -25.19
C ALA A 308 -19.39 12.72 -23.93
N GLN A 309 -20.03 12.41 -22.81
CA GLN A 309 -19.34 12.16 -21.52
C GLN A 309 -18.40 10.93 -21.64
N ALA A 310 -18.86 9.83 -22.22
CA ALA A 310 -18.03 8.65 -22.43
C ALA A 310 -16.81 8.94 -23.33
N ALA A 311 -16.99 9.72 -24.41
CA ALA A 311 -15.90 10.11 -25.31
C ALA A 311 -14.83 10.95 -24.56
N ILE A 312 -15.24 11.91 -23.74
CA ILE A 312 -14.32 12.70 -22.92
C ILE A 312 -13.53 11.80 -21.96
N GLN A 313 -14.19 10.84 -21.31
CA GLN A 313 -13.54 9.92 -20.37
C GLN A 313 -12.55 8.98 -21.09
N VAL A 314 -12.86 8.55 -22.32
CA VAL A 314 -11.94 7.73 -23.15
C VAL A 314 -10.66 8.52 -23.47
N VAL A 315 -10.79 9.79 -23.87
CA VAL A 315 -9.63 10.66 -24.11
C VAL A 315 -8.82 10.88 -22.83
N ASP A 316 -9.49 11.13 -21.68
CA ASP A 316 -8.84 11.28 -20.39
C ASP A 316 -8.02 10.04 -19.99
N VAL A 317 -8.57 8.83 -20.20
CA VAL A 317 -7.84 7.58 -19.92
C VAL A 317 -6.56 7.49 -20.76
N LEU A 318 -6.64 7.77 -22.06
CA LEU A 318 -5.47 7.72 -22.95
C LEU A 318 -4.39 8.70 -22.52
N VAL A 319 -4.77 9.97 -22.30
CA VAL A 319 -3.86 11.03 -21.85
C VAL A 319 -3.23 10.66 -20.51
N ARG A 320 -4.02 10.18 -19.56
CA ARG A 320 -3.56 9.81 -18.22
C ARG A 320 -2.55 8.66 -18.26
N ILE A 321 -2.79 7.62 -19.07
CA ILE A 321 -1.85 6.50 -19.20
C ILE A 321 -0.54 6.95 -19.82
N ALA A 322 -0.59 7.73 -20.91
CA ALA A 322 0.59 8.28 -21.56
C ALA A 322 1.39 9.18 -20.62
N THR A 323 0.73 10.10 -19.91
CA THR A 323 1.37 11.02 -18.97
C THR A 323 2.04 10.28 -17.81
N ASN A 324 1.37 9.26 -17.25
CA ASN A 324 1.95 8.44 -16.18
C ASN A 324 3.21 7.72 -16.66
N LEU A 325 3.20 7.16 -17.87
CA LEU A 325 4.37 6.47 -18.41
C LEU A 325 5.55 7.45 -18.60
N ILE A 326 5.29 8.63 -19.18
CA ILE A 326 6.29 9.67 -19.37
C ILE A 326 6.83 10.18 -18.02
N SER A 327 6.03 10.20 -16.97
CA SER A 327 6.46 10.61 -15.62
C SER A 327 7.66 9.80 -15.10
N PHE A 328 7.83 8.55 -15.55
CA PHE A 328 8.99 7.73 -15.19
C PHE A 328 10.31 8.16 -15.87
N ALA A 329 10.27 9.05 -16.88
CA ALA A 329 11.47 9.69 -17.40
C ALA A 329 12.29 10.40 -16.30
N ARG A 330 11.64 10.77 -15.21
CA ARG A 330 12.25 11.35 -14.01
C ARG A 330 13.29 10.44 -13.38
N LEU A 331 13.12 9.10 -13.47
CA LEU A 331 14.11 8.15 -12.97
C LEU A 331 15.47 8.37 -13.64
N ALA A 332 15.44 8.52 -14.96
CA ALA A 332 16.64 8.80 -15.73
C ALA A 332 17.18 10.23 -15.50
N ALA A 333 16.30 11.23 -15.41
CA ALA A 333 16.72 12.61 -15.20
C ALA A 333 17.48 12.77 -13.88
N PHE A 334 16.97 12.20 -12.77
CA PHE A 334 17.67 12.28 -11.49
C PHE A 334 18.91 11.37 -11.43
N GLY A 335 18.89 10.20 -12.07
CA GLY A 335 20.08 9.35 -12.21
C GLY A 335 21.20 10.06 -12.99
N LEU A 336 20.84 10.81 -14.04
CA LEU A 336 21.80 11.62 -14.81
C LEU A 336 22.37 12.77 -13.97
N VAL A 337 21.53 13.47 -13.19
CA VAL A 337 21.99 14.56 -12.30
C VAL A 337 22.95 14.01 -11.24
N HIS A 338 22.62 12.85 -10.65
CA HIS A 338 23.49 12.17 -9.67
C HIS A 338 24.86 11.85 -10.27
N ALA A 339 24.91 11.21 -11.43
CA ALA A 339 26.13 10.90 -12.12
C ALA A 339 26.94 12.15 -12.49
N ALA A 340 26.27 13.24 -12.92
CA ALA A 340 26.93 14.51 -13.26
C ALA A 340 27.58 15.18 -12.03
N LEU A 341 26.91 15.16 -10.88
CA LEU A 341 27.46 15.70 -9.64
C LEU A 341 28.63 14.85 -9.13
N GLY A 342 28.53 13.51 -9.21
CA GLY A 342 29.62 12.59 -8.88
C GLY A 342 30.85 12.85 -9.78
N GLU A 343 30.63 13.03 -11.09
CA GLU A 343 31.71 13.37 -12.03
C GLU A 343 32.35 14.71 -11.72
N LEU A 344 31.56 15.75 -11.37
CA LEU A 344 32.07 17.07 -11.00
C LEU A 344 32.97 17.00 -9.77
N VAL A 345 32.54 16.29 -8.71
CA VAL A 345 33.34 16.08 -7.48
C VAL A 345 34.62 15.33 -7.81
N TRP A 346 34.54 14.27 -8.63
CA TRP A 346 35.70 13.47 -9.00
C TRP A 346 36.72 14.25 -9.85
N LYS A 347 36.27 14.96 -10.87
CA LYS A 347 37.15 15.83 -11.72
C LYS A 347 37.81 16.95 -10.90
N GLY A 348 37.04 17.59 -10.01
CA GLY A 348 37.60 18.60 -9.09
C GLY A 348 38.65 18.01 -8.15
N THR A 349 38.40 16.85 -7.61
CA THR A 349 39.33 16.13 -6.73
C THR A 349 40.63 15.75 -7.46
N THR A 350 40.51 15.11 -8.61
CA THR A 350 41.67 14.66 -9.40
C THR A 350 42.47 15.85 -9.98
N GLY A 351 41.77 16.91 -10.42
CA GLY A 351 42.40 18.15 -10.89
C GLY A 351 43.21 18.83 -9.78
N LEU A 352 42.67 18.91 -8.56
CA LEU A 352 43.38 19.50 -7.43
C LEU A 352 44.58 18.64 -7.00
N ALA A 353 44.40 17.32 -6.94
CA ALA A 353 45.47 16.37 -6.61
C ALA A 353 46.64 16.45 -7.63
N GLY A 354 46.32 16.71 -8.91
CA GLY A 354 47.29 16.83 -9.99
C GLY A 354 48.25 18.06 -9.87
N LEU A 355 47.90 19.05 -9.03
CA LEU A 355 48.79 20.20 -8.77
C LEU A 355 50.03 19.82 -7.94
N GLY A 356 50.00 18.66 -7.28
CA GLY A 356 51.09 18.15 -6.46
C GLY A 356 51.28 18.89 -5.12
N GLY A 357 52.05 18.27 -4.23
CA GLY A 357 52.33 18.81 -2.91
C GLY A 357 51.27 18.47 -1.86
N LEU A 358 51.66 18.55 -0.58
CA LEU A 358 50.84 18.17 0.57
C LEU A 358 49.51 18.94 0.66
N LEU A 359 49.57 20.26 0.42
CA LEU A 359 48.39 21.12 0.52
C LEU A 359 47.34 20.78 -0.53
N ALA A 360 47.76 20.50 -1.77
CA ALA A 360 46.89 20.10 -2.85
C ALA A 360 46.26 18.72 -2.58
N THR A 361 47.03 17.76 -2.07
CA THR A 361 46.52 16.44 -1.68
C THR A 361 45.50 16.51 -0.55
N VAL A 362 45.78 17.32 0.50
CA VAL A 362 44.83 17.53 1.61
C VAL A 362 43.55 18.22 1.09
N GLY A 363 43.70 19.25 0.24
CA GLY A 363 42.59 19.96 -0.40
C GLY A 363 41.72 19.00 -1.24
N ALA A 364 42.33 18.13 -2.03
CA ALA A 364 41.64 17.11 -2.82
C ALA A 364 40.86 16.13 -1.95
N ALA A 365 41.47 15.66 -0.85
CA ALA A 365 40.79 14.76 0.10
C ALA A 365 39.58 15.43 0.77
N VAL A 366 39.75 16.71 1.18
CA VAL A 366 38.63 17.49 1.76
C VAL A 366 37.53 17.70 0.72
N LEU A 367 37.86 18.07 -0.52
CA LEU A 367 36.88 18.23 -1.59
C LEU A 367 36.13 16.94 -1.88
N PHE A 368 36.83 15.80 -1.94
CA PHE A 368 36.20 14.50 -2.15
C PHE A 368 35.22 14.13 -1.02
N LEU A 369 35.67 14.24 0.22
CA LEU A 369 34.83 13.91 1.39
C LEU A 369 33.65 14.86 1.54
N ALA A 370 33.88 16.16 1.45
CA ALA A 370 32.82 17.16 1.59
C ALA A 370 31.84 17.13 0.41
N GLY A 371 32.35 16.96 -0.81
CA GLY A 371 31.54 16.83 -2.02
C GLY A 371 30.63 15.61 -1.96
N ASN A 372 31.18 14.43 -1.65
CA ASN A 372 30.38 13.20 -1.52
C ASN A 372 29.41 13.27 -0.33
N ALA A 373 29.79 13.86 0.80
CA ALA A 373 28.88 14.02 1.93
C ALA A 373 27.69 14.94 1.59
N LEU A 374 27.95 16.04 0.88
CA LEU A 374 26.90 16.96 0.42
C LEU A 374 25.99 16.29 -0.61
N SER A 375 26.56 15.65 -1.64
CA SER A 375 25.83 14.87 -2.64
C SER A 375 24.95 13.82 -1.96
N PHE A 376 25.53 13.01 -1.08
CA PHE A 376 24.77 12.00 -0.32
C PHE A 376 23.61 12.63 0.45
N ALA A 377 23.83 13.71 1.19
CA ALA A 377 22.80 14.32 2.02
C ALA A 377 21.66 14.92 1.19
N VAL A 378 21.98 15.68 0.14
CA VAL A 378 20.98 16.40 -0.67
C VAL A 378 20.26 15.46 -1.62
N GLU A 379 21.01 14.65 -2.35
CA GLU A 379 20.45 13.82 -3.41
C GLU A 379 19.65 12.63 -2.88
N SER A 380 20.08 12.02 -1.74
CA SER A 380 19.30 10.95 -1.12
C SER A 380 17.91 11.43 -0.71
N VAL A 381 17.79 12.67 -0.19
CA VAL A 381 16.50 13.26 0.18
C VAL A 381 15.66 13.55 -1.07
N ILE A 382 16.27 14.14 -2.11
CA ILE A 382 15.57 14.43 -3.37
C ILE A 382 15.07 13.13 -4.02
N ALA A 383 15.94 12.12 -4.15
CA ALA A 383 15.58 10.83 -4.71
C ALA A 383 14.48 10.14 -3.89
N ALA A 384 14.54 10.22 -2.55
CA ALA A 384 13.51 9.69 -1.68
C ALA A 384 12.14 10.35 -1.92
N ILE A 385 12.09 11.68 -2.01
CA ILE A 385 10.86 12.43 -2.28
C ILE A 385 10.30 12.10 -3.67
N GLN A 386 11.17 12.00 -4.69
CA GLN A 386 10.73 11.70 -6.05
C GLN A 386 10.24 10.25 -6.20
N ALA A 387 10.90 9.29 -5.56
CA ALA A 387 10.44 7.90 -5.52
C ALA A 387 9.08 7.80 -4.81
N LEU A 388 8.90 8.51 -3.69
CA LEU A 388 7.64 8.58 -2.97
C LEU A 388 6.53 9.16 -3.85
N ARG A 389 6.82 10.25 -4.57
CA ARG A 389 5.87 10.89 -5.49
C ARG A 389 5.43 9.92 -6.59
N LEU A 390 6.37 9.22 -7.25
CA LEU A 390 6.06 8.24 -8.28
C LEU A 390 5.22 7.08 -7.72
N THR A 391 5.55 6.60 -6.52
CA THR A 391 4.75 5.55 -5.85
C THR A 391 3.31 6.01 -5.60
N PHE A 392 3.11 7.23 -5.14
CA PHE A 392 1.78 7.72 -4.78
C PHE A 392 0.93 8.09 -6.00
N TYR A 393 1.48 8.83 -6.94
CA TYR A 393 0.70 9.38 -8.04
C TYR A 393 0.57 8.42 -9.23
N GLU A 394 1.59 7.63 -9.54
CA GLU A 394 1.56 6.74 -10.69
C GLU A 394 1.10 5.32 -10.33
N LEU A 395 1.57 4.75 -9.19
CA LEU A 395 1.22 3.39 -8.80
C LEU A 395 -0.08 3.31 -7.98
N PHE A 396 -0.16 4.04 -6.86
CA PHE A 396 -1.32 3.92 -5.97
C PHE A 396 -2.61 4.45 -6.59
N SER A 397 -2.54 5.49 -7.43
CA SER A 397 -3.68 6.00 -8.19
C SER A 397 -4.32 4.96 -9.13
N ARG A 398 -3.60 3.87 -9.46
CA ARG A 398 -4.13 2.74 -10.24
C ARG A 398 -4.66 1.62 -9.37
N ILE A 399 -4.02 1.37 -8.22
CA ILE A 399 -4.41 0.29 -7.32
C ILE A 399 -5.66 0.64 -6.52
N PHE A 400 -5.80 1.92 -6.09
CA PHE A 400 -6.89 2.40 -5.25
C PHE A 400 -7.74 3.44 -5.97
N GLU A 401 -9.03 3.20 -6.12
CA GLU A 401 -10.01 4.22 -6.55
C GLU A 401 -10.80 4.78 -5.37
N THR A 402 -10.98 3.99 -4.32
CA THR A 402 -11.69 4.37 -3.10
C THR A 402 -10.81 4.21 -1.88
N GLN A 403 -11.08 4.98 -0.84
CA GLN A 403 -10.41 4.82 0.44
C GLN A 403 -11.20 3.87 1.33
N GLY A 404 -10.51 2.91 1.94
CA GLY A 404 -11.09 2.03 2.95
C GLY A 404 -11.23 2.74 4.29
N ARG A 405 -12.01 2.13 5.19
CA ARG A 405 -12.13 2.57 6.57
C ARG A 405 -11.11 1.83 7.44
N PRO A 406 -10.24 2.53 8.20
CA PRO A 406 -9.31 1.87 9.10
C PRO A 406 -10.06 1.23 10.28
N TYR A 407 -9.67 0.01 10.65
CA TYR A 407 -10.17 -0.63 11.87
C TYR A 407 -9.63 0.10 13.10
N ARG A 408 -10.54 0.70 13.87
CA ARG A 408 -10.25 1.46 15.10
C ARG A 408 -11.12 0.93 16.24
N PRO A 409 -10.69 -0.18 16.89
CA PRO A 409 -11.47 -0.72 17.97
C PRO A 409 -11.62 0.31 19.08
N TRP A 410 -12.82 0.38 19.64
CA TRP A 410 -13.08 1.22 20.78
C TRP A 410 -12.36 0.66 22.01
N GLN A 411 -11.62 1.50 22.72
CA GLN A 411 -10.82 1.14 23.86
C GLN A 411 -11.00 2.17 24.98
N LEU A 412 -11.05 1.68 26.22
CA LEU A 412 -11.04 2.55 27.38
C LEU A 412 -9.62 3.11 27.58
N PRO A 413 -9.48 4.39 28.02
CA PRO A 413 -8.20 4.96 28.40
C PRO A 413 -7.51 4.11 29.47
N GLY A 414 -6.26 3.67 29.22
CA GLY A 414 -5.49 2.83 30.14
C GLY A 414 -5.68 1.32 29.98
N ALA A 415 -6.55 0.85 29.10
CA ALA A 415 -6.62 -0.58 28.75
C ALA A 415 -5.36 -1.01 28.01
N PRO A 416 -4.79 -2.21 28.30
CA PRO A 416 -3.63 -2.69 27.56
C PRO A 416 -4.01 -2.85 26.08
N LEU A 417 -3.13 -2.38 25.19
CA LEU A 417 -3.27 -2.57 23.75
C LEU A 417 -3.27 -4.08 23.48
N VAL A 418 -4.43 -4.66 23.23
CA VAL A 418 -4.49 -6.02 22.70
C VAL A 418 -4.07 -5.93 21.25
N GLU A 419 -2.80 -6.26 20.97
CA GLU A 419 -2.34 -6.42 19.59
C GLU A 419 -3.23 -7.47 18.92
N PRO A 420 -3.92 -7.12 17.82
CA PRO A 420 -4.79 -8.06 17.10
C PRO A 420 -4.02 -9.27 16.52
N ALA A 421 -2.70 -9.30 16.67
CA ALA A 421 -1.80 -10.30 16.12
C ALA A 421 -1.39 -11.40 17.13
N SER A 422 -1.61 -11.23 18.43
CA SER A 422 -1.31 -12.29 19.38
C SER A 422 -2.43 -13.34 19.35
N PRO A 423 -2.12 -14.63 19.08
CA PRO A 423 -3.09 -15.67 19.34
C PRO A 423 -3.36 -15.67 20.86
N LEU A 424 -4.60 -15.42 21.25
CA LEU A 424 -5.01 -15.70 22.62
C LEU A 424 -4.67 -17.17 22.90
N PRO A 425 -4.11 -17.51 24.08
CA PRO A 425 -3.84 -18.89 24.43
C PRO A 425 -5.15 -19.67 24.27
N ALA A 426 -5.08 -20.80 23.57
CA ALA A 426 -6.20 -21.70 23.36
C ALA A 426 -6.73 -22.11 24.72
N GLY A 427 -7.85 -21.52 25.14
CA GLY A 427 -8.63 -22.03 26.24
C GLY A 427 -9.12 -23.43 25.91
N PRO A 428 -9.36 -24.31 26.89
CA PRO A 428 -9.80 -25.67 26.65
C PRO A 428 -11.04 -25.65 25.76
N ALA A 429 -11.00 -26.45 24.69
CA ALA A 429 -12.11 -26.59 23.76
C ALA A 429 -13.41 -26.89 24.53
N PRO A 430 -14.51 -26.17 24.26
CA PRO A 430 -15.77 -26.50 24.87
C PRO A 430 -16.13 -27.95 24.49
N ARG A 431 -16.30 -28.83 25.50
CA ARG A 431 -16.82 -30.17 25.30
C ARG A 431 -18.14 -30.05 24.56
N ALA A 432 -18.23 -30.73 23.43
CA ALA A 432 -19.45 -30.83 22.65
C ALA A 432 -20.60 -31.29 23.57
N ALA A 433 -21.43 -30.35 23.98
CA ALA A 433 -22.66 -30.65 24.67
C ALA A 433 -23.57 -31.34 23.66
N ASP A 434 -23.91 -32.55 24.02
CA ASP A 434 -24.76 -33.51 23.34
C ASP A 434 -26.09 -32.85 22.90
N ILE A 435 -26.13 -32.35 21.66
CA ILE A 435 -27.38 -31.90 21.06
C ILE A 435 -28.13 -33.15 20.62
N ARG A 436 -28.91 -33.73 21.55
CA ARG A 436 -29.89 -34.76 21.24
C ARG A 436 -30.90 -34.19 20.24
N ARG A 437 -30.73 -34.57 18.96
CA ARG A 437 -31.77 -34.35 17.95
C ARG A 437 -33.08 -35.00 18.40
N PRO A 438 -34.21 -34.30 18.40
CA PRO A 438 -35.51 -34.96 18.67
C PRO A 438 -35.78 -35.98 17.56
N ARG A 439 -36.05 -37.21 17.97
CA ARG A 439 -36.45 -38.28 17.05
C ARG A 439 -37.78 -37.92 16.39
N PRO A 440 -37.95 -38.15 15.08
CA PRO A 440 -39.25 -37.95 14.43
C PRO A 440 -40.27 -39.00 15.01
N ARG A 441 -41.40 -38.51 15.46
CA ARG A 441 -42.54 -39.33 15.83
C ARG A 441 -43.10 -40.02 14.58
N THR A 442 -42.90 -41.32 14.46
CA THR A 442 -43.62 -42.17 13.49
C THR A 442 -45.07 -42.28 13.92
N GLY A 443 -45.95 -41.54 13.28
CA GLY A 443 -47.39 -41.74 13.41
C GLY A 443 -47.80 -43.06 12.74
N ARG A 444 -48.23 -44.04 13.52
CA ARG A 444 -48.93 -45.19 13.01
C ARG A 444 -50.38 -44.78 12.69
N HIS A 445 -50.68 -44.68 11.41
CA HIS A 445 -52.06 -44.72 10.93
C HIS A 445 -52.60 -46.14 11.18
N ARG A 446 -53.57 -46.27 12.09
CA ARG A 446 -54.40 -47.41 12.25
C ARG A 446 -55.58 -47.22 11.26
N THR A 447 -55.68 -48.06 10.26
CA THR A 447 -56.83 -48.19 9.40
C THR A 447 -57.80 -49.17 10.15
N GLU A 448 -58.98 -48.68 10.52
CA GLU A 448 -60.15 -49.52 10.76
C GLU A 448 -61.22 -49.18 9.72
N LYS A 449 -61.56 -50.25 9.00
CA LYS A 449 -62.71 -50.47 8.15
C LYS A 449 -63.24 -49.39 7.25
#